data_00ee364eaa18d56535944e79b5d4cd58
#
_entry.id   00ee364eaa18d56535944e79b5d4cd58
#
_cell.length_a   1.000
_cell.length_b   1.000
_cell.length_c   1.000
_cell.angle_alpha   90.00
_cell.angle_beta   90.00
_cell.angle_gamma   90.00
#
_symmetry.space_group_name_H-M   'P 1'
#
loop_
_entity.id
_entity.type
_entity.pdbx_description
1 polymer ?
#
loop_
_entity_poly.entity_id
_entity_poly.type
_entity_poly.pdbx_seq_one_letter_code
_entity_poly.pdbx_strand_id
1 'polypeptide(L)'
;MAVVKTKPTSAGRRFVVKVVDSELHKGAPHKALLTKQNSTGGRNNAGRITTRHRGGGHKQHYRIIDWKRTKDGIPATVERLEYDPNRTANIALLKYADGERRYIIAPKGVSAGDELMSGSAAPIRSGNTLALRNIPVGSVIHCVELKPGKGAQMVRSAGGSCQLVAREGAYATLRMRSGEMRRVLSECRATLGEVGNSEHNLRSLGKAGANRWRGKRPTVRGVAMNPVDHPHGGGEGKTSGGRHPVSPWGMPTKGFKTRKNKRTDGLIVRRRGKR
;
A
#
# COMPACT_ATOMS: atom_id res chain seq x y z
N MET A 1 8.13 3.65 -17.12
CA MET A 1 7.53 2.29 -16.94
C MET A 1 6.75 1.89 -18.18
N ALA A 2 6.79 0.60 -18.57
CA ALA A 2 6.05 0.07 -19.72
C ALA A 2 5.17 -1.12 -19.30
N VAL A 3 3.97 -1.19 -19.88
CA VAL A 3 3.06 -2.34 -19.70
C VAL A 3 3.26 -3.27 -20.89
N VAL A 4 3.77 -4.48 -20.60
CA VAL A 4 4.16 -5.45 -21.64
C VAL A 4 3.33 -6.71 -21.52
N LYS A 5 2.59 -7.06 -22.56
CA LYS A 5 1.92 -8.36 -22.70
C LYS A 5 2.94 -9.39 -23.16
N THR A 6 3.02 -10.53 -22.49
CA THR A 6 3.96 -11.58 -22.88
C THR A 6 3.47 -12.36 -24.09
N LYS A 7 4.39 -12.91 -24.89
CA LYS A 7 4.07 -13.82 -26.00
C LYS A 7 3.33 -15.06 -25.47
N PRO A 8 2.27 -15.54 -26.12
CA PRO A 8 1.45 -16.67 -25.66
C PRO A 8 2.10 -18.02 -25.97
N THR A 9 3.33 -18.23 -25.54
CA THR A 9 4.12 -19.44 -25.80
C THR A 9 3.69 -20.66 -24.99
N SER A 10 2.93 -20.44 -23.91
CA SER A 10 2.34 -21.51 -23.08
C SER A 10 1.05 -21.04 -22.45
N ALA A 11 0.23 -21.97 -21.94
CA ALA A 11 -1.03 -21.66 -21.26
C ALA A 11 -0.83 -20.68 -20.09
N GLY A 12 0.25 -20.85 -19.31
CA GLY A 12 0.57 -19.98 -18.19
C GLY A 12 1.07 -18.57 -18.56
N ARG A 13 1.51 -18.36 -19.82
CA ARG A 13 1.97 -17.05 -20.31
C ARG A 13 0.94 -16.28 -21.13
N ARG A 14 -0.10 -16.96 -21.61
CA ARG A 14 -1.12 -16.39 -22.50
C ARG A 14 -1.74 -15.09 -21.99
N PHE A 15 -2.00 -15.00 -20.70
CA PHE A 15 -2.69 -13.87 -20.07
C PHE A 15 -1.77 -13.05 -19.14
N VAL A 16 -0.46 -13.27 -19.20
CA VAL A 16 0.48 -12.52 -18.36
C VAL A 16 0.72 -11.14 -18.93
N VAL A 17 0.49 -10.12 -18.09
CA VAL A 17 0.86 -8.73 -18.35
C VAL A 17 1.85 -8.30 -17.27
N LYS A 18 2.99 -7.79 -17.68
CA LYS A 18 4.05 -7.29 -16.80
C LYS A 18 4.12 -5.78 -16.86
N VAL A 19 4.42 -5.16 -15.74
CA VAL A 19 4.91 -3.78 -15.70
C VAL A 19 6.42 -3.87 -15.60
N VAL A 20 7.10 -3.25 -16.55
CA VAL A 20 8.56 -3.22 -16.64
C VAL A 20 9.01 -1.77 -16.40
N ASP A 21 9.96 -1.62 -15.50
CA ASP A 21 10.58 -0.35 -15.18
C ASP A 21 12.09 -0.52 -15.38
N SER A 22 12.64 0.21 -16.37
CA SER A 22 14.06 0.15 -16.74
C SER A 22 14.98 0.84 -15.74
N GLU A 23 14.44 1.77 -14.93
CA GLU A 23 15.20 2.54 -13.95
C GLU A 23 15.46 1.76 -12.66
N LEU A 24 14.77 0.63 -12.46
CA LEU A 24 14.94 -0.18 -11.27
C LEU A 24 16.31 -0.85 -11.23
N HIS A 25 16.98 -0.70 -10.10
CA HIS A 25 18.23 -1.39 -9.82
C HIS A 25 18.04 -2.91 -9.85
N LYS A 26 18.90 -3.61 -10.59
CA LYS A 26 18.84 -5.08 -10.77
C LYS A 26 19.70 -5.85 -9.77
N GLY A 27 20.50 -5.16 -8.98
CA GLY A 27 21.39 -5.76 -7.99
C GLY A 27 20.73 -6.06 -6.65
N ALA A 28 21.52 -6.48 -5.68
CA ALA A 28 21.07 -6.76 -4.33
C ALA A 28 20.64 -5.50 -3.57
N PRO A 29 19.63 -5.59 -2.68
CA PRO A 29 19.24 -4.48 -1.82
C PRO A 29 20.34 -4.15 -0.77
N HIS A 30 20.27 -2.96 -0.18
CA HIS A 30 21.23 -2.53 0.83
C HIS A 30 21.10 -3.34 2.11
N LYS A 31 22.14 -4.16 2.43
CA LYS A 31 22.11 -5.18 3.50
C LYS A 31 21.77 -4.61 4.90
N ALA A 32 22.34 -3.45 5.24
CA ALA A 32 22.13 -2.84 6.56
C ALA A 32 20.66 -2.44 6.84
N LEU A 33 19.85 -2.24 5.78
CA LEU A 33 18.44 -1.88 5.87
C LEU A 33 17.49 -3.07 5.64
N LEU A 34 17.98 -4.30 5.78
CA LEU A 34 17.18 -5.52 5.67
C LEU A 34 16.98 -6.18 7.01
N THR A 35 15.76 -6.65 7.26
CA THR A 35 15.43 -7.51 8.39
C THR A 35 14.81 -8.82 7.92
N LYS A 36 15.03 -9.88 8.70
CA LYS A 36 14.43 -11.18 8.44
C LYS A 36 12.91 -11.07 8.60
N GLN A 37 12.17 -11.60 7.64
CA GLN A 37 10.71 -11.69 7.70
C GLN A 37 10.28 -13.15 7.75
N ASN A 38 9.84 -13.60 8.92
CA ASN A 38 9.29 -14.93 9.10
C ASN A 38 7.82 -14.96 8.65
N SER A 39 7.43 -16.00 7.92
CA SER A 39 6.04 -16.22 7.56
C SER A 39 5.35 -17.05 8.66
N THR A 40 4.28 -16.52 9.22
CA THR A 40 3.45 -17.24 10.22
C THR A 40 2.40 -18.14 9.55
N GLY A 41 2.23 -18.08 8.23
CA GLY A 41 1.20 -18.82 7.52
C GLY A 41 -0.23 -18.51 7.95
N GLY A 42 -0.48 -17.31 8.49
CA GLY A 42 -1.79 -16.88 9.00
C GLY A 42 -2.12 -17.40 10.40
N ARG A 43 -1.12 -17.95 11.15
CA ARG A 43 -1.29 -18.41 12.54
C ARG A 43 -1.01 -17.28 13.54
N ASN A 44 -1.73 -17.30 14.66
CA ASN A 44 -1.49 -16.45 15.82
C ASN A 44 -0.39 -17.04 16.73
N ASN A 45 -0.18 -16.43 17.90
CA ASN A 45 0.76 -16.90 18.93
C ASN A 45 0.40 -18.28 19.50
N ALA A 46 -0.88 -18.67 19.49
CA ALA A 46 -1.36 -19.99 19.92
C ALA A 46 -1.35 -21.03 18.77
N GLY A 47 -0.76 -20.74 17.61
CA GLY A 47 -0.69 -21.61 16.46
C GLY A 47 -2.01 -21.81 15.68
N ARG A 48 -3.10 -21.13 16.07
CA ARG A 48 -4.40 -21.23 15.40
C ARG A 48 -4.46 -20.31 14.19
N ILE A 49 -5.14 -20.75 13.12
CA ILE A 49 -5.34 -19.97 11.90
C ILE A 49 -6.35 -18.84 12.18
N THR A 50 -5.86 -17.61 12.22
CA THR A 50 -6.68 -16.39 12.37
C THR A 50 -6.87 -15.63 11.04
N THR A 51 -5.96 -15.84 10.08
CA THR A 51 -6.07 -15.30 8.74
C THR A 51 -5.97 -16.44 7.73
N ARG A 52 -7.11 -16.80 7.11
CA ARG A 52 -7.19 -17.91 6.16
C ARG A 52 -6.48 -17.54 4.84
N HIS A 53 -6.17 -18.57 4.04
CA HIS A 53 -5.62 -18.43 2.69
C HIS A 53 -4.26 -17.74 2.62
N ARG A 54 -3.41 -17.90 3.64
CA ARG A 54 -2.05 -17.37 3.72
C ARG A 54 -1.02 -18.48 3.89
N GLY A 55 0.17 -18.29 3.30
CA GLY A 55 1.31 -19.19 3.46
C GLY A 55 1.85 -19.76 2.15
N GLY A 56 3.00 -20.45 2.21
CA GLY A 56 3.65 -21.10 1.08
C GLY A 56 4.18 -20.16 -0.01
N GLY A 57 4.46 -18.91 0.30
CA GLY A 57 5.06 -17.95 -0.60
C GLY A 57 6.58 -18.01 -0.61
N HIS A 58 7.19 -17.31 -1.59
CA HIS A 58 8.64 -17.13 -1.66
C HIS A 58 9.17 -16.41 -0.42
N LYS A 59 10.33 -16.82 0.10
CA LYS A 59 11.02 -16.17 1.22
C LYS A 59 11.35 -14.71 0.85
N GLN A 60 11.09 -13.79 1.76
CA GLN A 60 11.29 -12.36 1.57
C GLN A 60 12.06 -11.76 2.75
N HIS A 61 12.79 -10.68 2.50
CA HIS A 61 13.35 -9.81 3.51
C HIS A 61 12.53 -8.52 3.58
N TYR A 62 12.31 -8.02 4.77
CA TYR A 62 11.67 -6.72 4.96
C TYR A 62 12.71 -5.61 4.77
N ARG A 63 12.34 -4.54 4.03
CA ARG A 63 13.13 -3.31 3.90
C ARG A 63 12.67 -2.33 4.96
N ILE A 64 13.62 -1.84 5.74
CA ILE A 64 13.36 -0.80 6.75
C ILE A 64 13.12 0.51 6.01
N ILE A 65 11.87 0.98 6.04
CA ILE A 65 11.47 2.23 5.38
C ILE A 65 11.42 3.35 6.43
N ASP A 66 11.99 4.49 6.09
CA ASP A 66 11.86 5.71 6.88
C ASP A 66 10.47 6.34 6.69
N TRP A 67 9.55 5.96 7.57
CA TRP A 67 8.19 6.50 7.58
C TRP A 67 8.08 7.88 8.22
N LYS A 68 9.07 8.27 9.02
CA LYS A 68 9.02 9.49 9.82
C LYS A 68 9.70 10.69 9.15
N ARG A 69 10.69 10.42 8.29
CA ARG A 69 11.45 11.47 7.61
C ARG A 69 11.98 12.53 8.58
N THR A 70 12.63 12.11 9.66
CA THR A 70 13.05 12.96 10.77
C THR A 70 14.31 13.79 10.53
N LYS A 71 15.05 13.55 9.44
CA LYS A 71 16.24 14.35 9.09
C LYS A 71 15.82 15.63 8.40
N ASP A 72 15.49 16.64 9.19
CA ASP A 72 15.07 17.94 8.71
C ASP A 72 16.27 18.80 8.28
N GLY A 73 16.13 19.55 7.18
CA GLY A 73 17.15 20.46 6.69
C GLY A 73 18.37 19.82 6.03
N ILE A 74 18.51 18.50 6.08
CA ILE A 74 19.65 17.78 5.49
C ILE A 74 19.23 17.26 4.12
N PRO A 75 19.89 17.67 3.02
CA PRO A 75 19.60 17.15 1.68
C PRO A 75 20.05 15.69 1.57
N ALA A 76 19.28 14.93 0.81
CA ALA A 76 19.58 13.55 0.50
C ALA A 76 19.47 13.31 -1.01
N THR A 77 20.46 12.66 -1.60
CA THR A 77 20.46 12.28 -3.02
C THR A 77 19.86 10.90 -3.18
N VAL A 78 19.02 10.72 -4.18
CA VAL A 78 18.49 9.41 -4.57
C VAL A 78 19.60 8.60 -5.23
N GLU A 79 20.14 7.60 -4.54
CA GLU A 79 21.21 6.75 -5.05
C GLU A 79 20.67 5.80 -6.15
N ARG A 80 19.49 5.21 -5.93
CA ARG A 80 18.82 4.30 -6.87
C ARG A 80 17.39 4.00 -6.49
N LEU A 81 16.61 3.49 -7.46
CA LEU A 81 15.27 2.95 -7.25
C LEU A 81 15.34 1.42 -7.18
N GLU A 82 14.58 0.81 -6.25
CA GLU A 82 14.59 -0.64 -6.04
C GLU A 82 13.16 -1.21 -6.01
N TYR A 83 13.04 -2.46 -6.46
CA TYR A 83 11.83 -3.27 -6.28
C TYR A 83 11.73 -3.78 -4.84
N ASP A 84 10.55 -3.63 -4.22
CA ASP A 84 10.26 -4.23 -2.90
C ASP A 84 9.15 -5.28 -3.02
N PRO A 85 9.42 -6.56 -2.68
CA PRO A 85 8.42 -7.62 -2.73
C PRO A 85 7.31 -7.48 -1.67
N ASN A 86 7.50 -6.63 -0.65
CA ASN A 86 6.57 -6.48 0.47
C ASN A 86 5.45 -5.47 0.19
N ARG A 87 5.60 -4.68 -0.87
CA ARG A 87 4.64 -3.62 -1.24
C ARG A 87 4.44 -3.51 -2.73
N THR A 88 3.43 -2.74 -3.12
CA THR A 88 3.12 -2.50 -4.54
C THR A 88 3.94 -1.35 -5.13
N ALA A 89 4.36 -0.39 -4.30
CA ALA A 89 5.20 0.72 -4.68
C ALA A 89 6.68 0.31 -4.74
N ASN A 90 7.45 0.91 -5.64
CA ASN A 90 8.91 0.85 -5.61
C ASN A 90 9.44 1.68 -4.43
N ILE A 91 10.69 1.47 -4.05
CA ILE A 91 11.38 2.20 -3.00
C ILE A 91 12.60 2.92 -3.57
N ALA A 92 12.97 4.04 -2.96
CA ALA A 92 14.18 4.79 -3.29
C ALA A 92 15.17 4.69 -2.14
N LEU A 93 16.42 4.41 -2.45
CA LEU A 93 17.53 4.47 -1.51
C LEU A 93 18.07 5.90 -1.52
N LEU A 94 17.98 6.57 -0.40
CA LEU A 94 18.52 7.91 -0.18
C LEU A 94 19.88 7.81 0.49
N LYS A 95 20.82 8.62 0.03
CA LYS A 95 22.11 8.90 0.68
C LYS A 95 22.10 10.35 1.16
N TYR A 96 22.14 10.55 2.45
CA TYR A 96 22.21 11.87 3.07
C TYR A 96 23.63 12.44 3.02
N ALA A 97 23.76 13.76 3.16
CA ALA A 97 25.06 14.44 3.16
C ALA A 97 26.00 13.92 4.27
N ASP A 98 25.46 13.43 5.38
CA ASP A 98 26.20 12.81 6.48
C ASP A 98 26.59 11.33 6.23
N GLY A 99 26.33 10.79 5.04
CA GLY A 99 26.64 9.41 4.66
C GLY A 99 25.61 8.37 5.08
N GLU A 100 24.60 8.70 5.92
CA GLU A 100 23.55 7.75 6.29
C GLU A 100 22.67 7.41 5.09
N ARG A 101 22.28 6.15 4.98
CA ARG A 101 21.33 5.68 3.95
C ARG A 101 20.00 5.32 4.56
N ARG A 102 18.91 5.69 3.89
CA ARG A 102 17.53 5.31 4.26
C ARG A 102 16.70 4.95 3.04
N TYR A 103 15.79 3.99 3.21
CA TYR A 103 14.76 3.74 2.19
C TYR A 103 13.53 4.61 2.42
N ILE A 104 12.97 5.11 1.33
CA ILE A 104 11.66 5.76 1.29
C ILE A 104 10.77 5.11 0.24
N ILE A 105 9.46 5.38 0.28
CA ILE A 105 8.58 5.07 -0.86
C ILE A 105 8.98 5.97 -2.03
N ALA A 106 9.22 5.38 -3.20
CA ALA A 106 9.60 6.14 -4.39
C ALA A 106 8.41 6.99 -4.88
N PRO A 107 8.54 8.32 -4.90
CA PRO A 107 7.56 9.19 -5.52
C PRO A 107 7.57 9.05 -7.05
N LYS A 108 6.46 9.41 -7.68
CA LYS A 108 6.38 9.47 -9.14
C LYS A 108 7.25 10.61 -9.68
N GLY A 109 8.02 10.33 -10.74
CA GLY A 109 8.88 11.31 -11.40
C GLY A 109 10.20 11.59 -10.68
N VAL A 110 10.54 10.82 -9.65
CA VAL A 110 11.85 10.89 -8.99
C VAL A 110 12.76 9.82 -9.57
N SER A 111 13.96 10.22 -9.97
CA SER A 111 15.01 9.39 -10.58
C SER A 111 16.27 9.36 -9.73
N ALA A 112 17.21 8.48 -10.06
CA ALA A 112 18.54 8.47 -9.45
C ALA A 112 19.27 9.81 -9.74
N GLY A 113 19.90 10.38 -8.73
CA GLY A 113 20.57 11.69 -8.78
C GLY A 113 19.72 12.86 -8.27
N ASP A 114 18.41 12.71 -8.14
CA ASP A 114 17.56 13.77 -7.62
C ASP A 114 17.83 14.04 -6.12
N GLU A 115 17.72 15.30 -5.73
CA GLU A 115 17.83 15.73 -4.33
C GLU A 115 16.48 15.87 -3.69
N LEU A 116 16.34 15.28 -2.50
CA LEU A 116 15.13 15.33 -1.67
C LEU A 116 15.46 15.85 -0.27
N MET A 117 14.54 16.65 0.28
CA MET A 117 14.70 17.24 1.61
C MET A 117 13.43 17.07 2.43
N SER A 118 13.59 17.10 3.75
CA SER A 118 12.49 17.08 4.71
C SER A 118 12.58 18.30 5.63
N GLY A 119 11.45 18.70 6.21
CA GLY A 119 11.40 19.80 7.17
C GLY A 119 10.68 21.04 6.66
N SER A 120 10.58 22.07 7.49
CA SER A 120 9.84 23.30 7.19
C SER A 120 10.46 24.13 6.06
N ALA A 121 11.78 24.06 5.89
CA ALA A 121 12.52 24.76 4.85
C ALA A 121 12.60 23.99 3.52
N ALA A 122 12.04 22.79 3.44
CA ALA A 122 12.09 21.98 2.21
C ALA A 122 11.28 22.67 1.09
N PRO A 123 11.84 22.77 -0.14
CA PRO A 123 11.12 23.36 -1.27
C PRO A 123 9.88 22.53 -1.64
N ILE A 124 8.89 23.20 -2.25
CA ILE A 124 7.64 22.55 -2.69
C ILE A 124 7.90 21.77 -3.99
N ARG A 125 8.55 20.61 -3.85
CA ARG A 125 8.87 19.70 -4.96
C ARG A 125 8.42 18.28 -4.64
N SER A 126 8.10 17.49 -5.68
CA SER A 126 7.73 16.08 -5.51
C SER A 126 8.84 15.31 -4.78
N GLY A 127 8.43 14.51 -3.76
CA GLY A 127 9.34 13.73 -2.95
C GLY A 127 9.82 14.41 -1.65
N ASN A 128 9.65 15.73 -1.53
CA ASN A 128 9.95 16.45 -0.30
C ASN A 128 8.85 16.27 0.74
N THR A 129 9.24 16.24 2.01
CA THR A 129 8.32 15.96 3.12
C THR A 129 8.24 17.14 4.06
N LEU A 130 7.02 17.67 4.26
CA LEU A 130 6.74 18.82 5.10
C LEU A 130 5.56 18.53 6.03
N ALA A 131 5.40 19.35 7.07
CA ALA A 131 4.16 19.42 7.84
C ALA A 131 3.03 19.96 6.95
N LEU A 132 1.79 19.48 7.12
CA LEU A 132 0.63 19.89 6.31
C LEU A 132 0.37 21.40 6.37
N ARG A 133 0.73 22.03 7.48
CA ARG A 133 0.65 23.51 7.61
C ARG A 133 1.53 24.26 6.61
N ASN A 134 2.64 23.65 6.16
CA ASN A 134 3.61 24.28 5.25
C ASN A 134 3.36 23.90 3.78
N ILE A 135 2.39 23.01 3.51
CA ILE A 135 2.06 22.57 2.15
C ILE A 135 0.94 23.46 1.60
N PRO A 136 1.05 24.01 0.38
CA PRO A 136 -0.02 24.81 -0.24
C PRO A 136 -1.32 23.99 -0.38
N VAL A 137 -2.45 24.65 -0.18
CA VAL A 137 -3.79 24.08 -0.45
C VAL A 137 -3.89 23.77 -1.94
N GLY A 138 -4.58 22.68 -2.28
CA GLY A 138 -4.67 22.16 -3.65
C GLY A 138 -3.59 21.14 -3.99
N SER A 139 -2.48 21.09 -3.23
CA SER A 139 -1.37 20.17 -3.50
C SER A 139 -1.78 18.70 -3.44
N VAL A 140 -1.18 17.92 -4.32
CA VAL A 140 -1.24 16.44 -4.29
C VAL A 140 -0.15 15.93 -3.38
N ILE A 141 -0.51 15.03 -2.46
CA ILE A 141 0.38 14.50 -1.43
C ILE A 141 0.21 12.99 -1.23
N HIS A 142 1.20 12.35 -0.66
CA HIS A 142 1.18 10.94 -0.28
C HIS A 142 1.94 10.71 1.04
N CYS A 143 2.00 9.48 1.51
CA CYS A 143 2.70 9.12 2.76
C CYS A 143 2.32 10.03 3.94
N VAL A 144 1.01 10.19 4.19
CA VAL A 144 0.49 11.10 5.20
C VAL A 144 0.47 10.45 6.59
N GLU A 145 0.89 11.19 7.60
CA GLU A 145 0.72 10.80 9.00
C GLU A 145 -0.73 10.97 9.47
N LEU A 146 -1.14 10.16 10.45
CA LEU A 146 -2.43 10.32 11.16
C LEU A 146 -2.28 10.99 12.53
N LYS A 147 -1.06 10.93 13.08
CA LYS A 147 -0.66 11.61 14.32
C LYS A 147 0.75 12.13 14.12
N PRO A 148 1.06 13.33 14.60
CA PRO A 148 2.40 13.91 14.48
C PRO A 148 3.47 12.96 15.03
N GLY A 149 4.57 12.78 14.31
CA GLY A 149 5.72 11.97 14.71
C GLY A 149 5.52 10.44 14.69
N LYS A 150 4.32 9.96 14.35
CA LYS A 150 4.06 8.51 14.25
C LYS A 150 4.61 7.88 12.97
N GLY A 151 4.87 8.70 11.99
CA GLY A 151 5.27 8.26 10.65
C GLY A 151 4.09 8.03 9.71
N ALA A 152 4.37 7.96 8.44
CA ALA A 152 3.38 7.83 7.36
C ALA A 152 2.51 6.58 7.51
N GLN A 153 1.19 6.74 7.47
CA GLN A 153 0.21 5.67 7.62
C GLN A 153 -0.78 5.59 6.46
N MET A 154 -1.09 6.70 5.80
CA MET A 154 -2.03 6.76 4.69
C MET A 154 -1.32 6.98 3.36
N VAL A 155 -1.96 6.58 2.27
CA VAL A 155 -1.54 6.84 0.87
C VAL A 155 -0.10 6.36 0.60
N ARG A 156 0.14 5.05 0.79
CA ARG A 156 1.47 4.42 0.62
C ARG A 156 1.54 3.42 -0.53
N SER A 157 0.40 3.06 -1.11
CA SER A 157 0.33 2.07 -2.19
C SER A 157 0.69 2.70 -3.53
N ALA A 158 1.16 1.88 -4.48
CA ALA A 158 1.48 2.29 -5.85
C ALA A 158 0.38 3.16 -6.48
N GLY A 159 0.75 4.27 -7.11
CA GLY A 159 -0.17 5.23 -7.72
C GLY A 159 -1.12 5.89 -6.72
N GLY A 160 -0.84 5.79 -5.41
CA GLY A 160 -1.65 6.43 -4.39
C GLY A 160 -1.39 7.92 -4.29
N SER A 161 -2.46 8.71 -4.16
CA SER A 161 -2.42 10.15 -3.92
C SER A 161 -3.64 10.60 -3.13
N CYS A 162 -3.54 11.73 -2.44
CA CYS A 162 -4.65 12.47 -1.89
C CYS A 162 -4.40 13.98 -2.07
N GLN A 163 -5.44 14.77 -2.02
CA GLN A 163 -5.35 16.22 -2.19
C GLN A 163 -5.59 16.93 -0.86
N LEU A 164 -4.76 17.90 -0.55
CA LEU A 164 -4.98 18.85 0.54
C LEU A 164 -6.01 19.90 0.08
N VAL A 165 -7.23 19.85 0.64
CA VAL A 165 -8.35 20.68 0.18
C VAL A 165 -8.45 21.97 0.97
N ALA A 166 -8.26 21.91 2.29
CA ALA A 166 -8.37 23.07 3.18
C ALA A 166 -7.47 22.91 4.41
N ARG A 167 -7.15 24.03 5.03
CA ARG A 167 -6.53 24.12 6.36
C ARG A 167 -7.34 25.06 7.21
N GLU A 168 -7.83 24.59 8.34
CA GLU A 168 -8.69 25.34 9.24
C GLU A 168 -8.21 25.09 10.68
N GLY A 169 -7.66 26.11 11.31
CA GLY A 169 -7.11 26.02 12.66
C GLY A 169 -6.06 24.89 12.78
N ALA A 170 -6.26 24.00 13.73
CA ALA A 170 -5.35 22.87 13.99
C ALA A 170 -5.47 21.71 13.00
N TYR A 171 -6.42 21.75 12.04
CA TYR A 171 -6.71 20.64 11.15
C TYR A 171 -6.49 20.96 9.67
N ALA A 172 -6.05 19.96 8.94
CA ALA A 172 -6.00 19.94 7.48
C ALA A 172 -7.03 18.92 6.96
N THR A 173 -7.82 19.31 5.96
CA THR A 173 -8.83 18.45 5.32
C THR A 173 -8.25 17.85 4.05
N LEU A 174 -8.23 16.53 4.00
CA LEU A 174 -7.70 15.75 2.90
C LEU A 174 -8.83 15.06 2.13
N ARG A 175 -8.79 15.13 0.80
CA ARG A 175 -9.63 14.37 -0.11
C ARG A 175 -8.88 13.14 -0.60
N MET A 176 -9.34 11.97 -0.17
CA MET A 176 -8.78 10.69 -0.58
C MET A 176 -9.23 10.32 -1.99
N ARG A 177 -8.48 9.44 -2.67
CA ARG A 177 -8.85 8.89 -3.99
C ARG A 177 -10.22 8.20 -4.00
N SER A 178 -10.68 7.69 -2.86
CA SER A 178 -12.03 7.12 -2.71
C SER A 178 -13.16 8.14 -2.67
N GLY A 179 -12.86 9.45 -2.62
CA GLY A 179 -13.81 10.53 -2.39
C GLY A 179 -14.10 10.83 -0.92
N GLU A 180 -13.56 10.04 0.03
CA GLU A 180 -13.66 10.34 1.45
C GLU A 180 -12.91 11.65 1.77
N MET A 181 -13.55 12.54 2.53
CA MET A 181 -12.90 13.74 3.09
C MET A 181 -12.63 13.51 4.58
N ARG A 182 -11.38 13.71 4.97
CA ARG A 182 -10.92 13.43 6.31
C ARG A 182 -10.06 14.55 6.87
N ARG A 183 -10.27 14.88 8.14
CA ARG A 183 -9.42 15.80 8.90
C ARG A 183 -8.22 15.08 9.50
N VAL A 184 -7.08 15.73 9.46
CA VAL A 184 -5.82 15.32 10.08
C VAL A 184 -5.20 16.55 10.73
N LEU A 185 -4.46 16.39 11.83
CA LEU A 185 -3.77 17.54 12.45
C LEU A 185 -2.79 18.18 11.46
N SER A 186 -2.73 19.52 11.43
CA SER A 186 -1.87 20.29 10.51
C SER A 186 -0.39 20.08 10.76
N GLU A 187 0.00 19.64 11.96
CA GLU A 187 1.37 19.24 12.32
C GLU A 187 1.79 17.87 11.72
N CYS A 188 0.85 17.06 11.24
CA CYS A 188 1.17 15.81 10.57
C CYS A 188 1.98 16.04 9.31
N ARG A 189 2.98 15.21 9.07
CA ARG A 189 3.83 15.29 7.88
C ARG A 189 3.19 14.55 6.71
N ALA A 190 3.48 15.05 5.51
CA ALA A 190 3.14 14.40 4.25
C ALA A 190 4.25 14.64 3.23
N THR A 191 4.35 13.76 2.25
CA THR A 191 5.28 13.90 1.13
C THR A 191 4.53 14.46 -0.08
N LEU A 192 5.10 15.42 -0.77
CA LEU A 192 4.55 16.04 -1.97
C LEU A 192 4.56 15.07 -3.16
N GLY A 193 3.55 15.15 -4.00
CA GLY A 193 3.38 14.34 -5.21
C GLY A 193 2.61 13.04 -4.99
N GLU A 194 2.69 12.15 -5.95
CA GLU A 194 2.04 10.83 -5.98
C GLU A 194 3.07 9.72 -5.71
N VAL A 195 2.60 8.57 -5.25
CA VAL A 195 3.41 7.35 -5.19
C VAL A 195 3.69 6.84 -6.60
N GLY A 196 4.92 6.44 -6.88
CA GLY A 196 5.31 5.84 -8.16
C GLY A 196 4.63 4.50 -8.46
N ASN A 197 4.98 3.89 -9.62
CA ASN A 197 4.45 2.61 -10.08
C ASN A 197 2.92 2.58 -10.25
N SER A 198 2.34 3.64 -10.83
CA SER A 198 0.89 3.79 -11.03
C SER A 198 0.26 2.67 -11.87
N GLU A 199 1.04 2.09 -12.81
CA GLU A 199 0.61 1.01 -13.70
C GLU A 199 0.55 -0.36 -13.02
N HIS A 200 0.92 -0.47 -11.73
CA HIS A 200 0.92 -1.74 -11.00
C HIS A 200 -0.40 -2.52 -11.10
N ASN A 201 -1.53 -1.81 -11.14
CA ASN A 201 -2.87 -2.40 -11.23
C ASN A 201 -3.18 -3.00 -12.62
N LEU A 202 -2.44 -2.62 -13.66
CA LEU A 202 -2.58 -3.15 -15.02
C LEU A 202 -1.92 -4.52 -15.19
N ARG A 203 -1.21 -4.98 -14.18
CA ARG A 203 -0.51 -6.26 -14.14
C ARG A 203 -1.50 -7.42 -14.05
N SER A 204 -1.31 -8.43 -14.90
CA SER A 204 -2.01 -9.72 -14.84
C SER A 204 -1.03 -10.85 -14.55
N LEU A 205 -1.36 -11.71 -13.57
CA LEU A 205 -0.49 -12.82 -13.18
C LEU A 205 -0.59 -14.03 -14.11
N GLY A 206 -1.67 -14.14 -14.88
CA GLY A 206 -1.91 -15.14 -15.91
C GLY A 206 -2.14 -16.57 -15.42
N LYS A 207 -1.67 -16.95 -14.22
CA LYS A 207 -1.83 -18.31 -13.68
C LYS A 207 -2.00 -18.36 -12.17
N ALA A 208 -2.67 -19.38 -11.66
CA ALA A 208 -2.90 -19.60 -10.23
C ALA A 208 -1.59 -19.79 -9.45
N GLY A 209 -0.60 -20.47 -10.02
CA GLY A 209 0.71 -20.66 -9.40
C GLY A 209 1.44 -19.36 -9.05
N ALA A 210 1.25 -18.30 -9.84
CA ALA A 210 1.82 -16.99 -9.52
C ALA A 210 1.23 -16.36 -8.24
N ASN A 211 -0.02 -16.65 -7.90
CA ASN A 211 -0.61 -16.29 -6.62
C ASN A 211 -0.03 -17.13 -5.46
N ARG A 212 0.23 -18.45 -5.73
CA ARG A 212 0.87 -19.34 -4.75
C ARG A 212 2.26 -18.84 -4.37
N TRP A 213 3.08 -18.40 -5.32
CA TRP A 213 4.41 -17.81 -5.07
C TRP A 213 4.36 -16.56 -4.17
N ARG A 214 3.22 -15.87 -4.16
CA ARG A 214 2.98 -14.69 -3.32
C ARG A 214 2.35 -15.01 -1.96
N GLY A 215 2.28 -16.28 -1.60
CA GLY A 215 1.72 -16.71 -0.33
C GLY A 215 0.19 -16.70 -0.25
N LYS A 216 -0.51 -16.55 -1.39
CA LYS A 216 -1.96 -16.67 -1.45
C LYS A 216 -2.35 -18.12 -1.72
N ARG A 217 -2.98 -18.75 -0.75
CA ARG A 217 -3.52 -20.11 -0.87
C ARG A 217 -4.88 -20.11 -1.59
N PRO A 218 -5.30 -21.23 -2.21
CA PRO A 218 -6.60 -21.36 -2.84
C PRO A 218 -7.75 -21.03 -1.88
N THR A 219 -8.83 -20.49 -2.43
CA THR A 219 -10.07 -20.19 -1.71
C THR A 219 -11.18 -21.06 -2.27
N VAL A 220 -11.87 -21.81 -1.40
CA VAL A 220 -13.06 -22.56 -1.73
C VAL A 220 -14.29 -21.70 -1.50
N ARG A 221 -15.25 -21.76 -2.41
CA ARG A 221 -16.53 -21.01 -2.26
C ARG A 221 -17.38 -21.66 -1.15
N GLY A 222 -18.09 -20.84 -0.37
CA GLY A 222 -18.94 -21.34 0.71
C GLY A 222 -20.02 -22.33 0.26
N VAL A 223 -20.58 -22.16 -0.94
CA VAL A 223 -21.58 -23.10 -1.52
C VAL A 223 -21.00 -24.49 -1.87
N ALA A 224 -19.68 -24.64 -1.95
CA ALA A 224 -19.02 -25.92 -2.18
C ALA A 224 -18.54 -26.59 -0.87
N MET A 225 -18.93 -26.06 0.26
CA MET A 225 -18.62 -26.58 1.60
C MET A 225 -19.82 -27.31 2.20
N ASN A 226 -19.60 -28.03 3.30
CA ASN A 226 -20.66 -28.62 4.08
C ASN A 226 -21.36 -27.58 4.97
N PRO A 227 -22.62 -27.85 5.45
CA PRO A 227 -23.34 -26.91 6.30
C PRO A 227 -22.60 -26.48 7.57
N VAL A 228 -21.78 -27.36 8.15
CA VAL A 228 -20.95 -27.09 9.33
C VAL A 228 -19.86 -26.05 9.07
N ASP A 229 -19.36 -25.96 7.83
CA ASP A 229 -18.22 -25.13 7.46
C ASP A 229 -18.62 -23.73 6.99
N HIS A 230 -19.83 -23.59 6.43
CA HIS A 230 -20.28 -22.32 5.87
C HIS A 230 -21.82 -22.24 5.85
N PRO A 231 -22.44 -21.07 6.15
CA PRO A 231 -23.88 -20.86 6.06
C PRO A 231 -24.50 -21.07 4.66
N HIS A 232 -23.70 -21.11 3.61
CA HIS A 232 -24.11 -21.45 2.24
C HIS A 232 -23.80 -22.89 1.87
N GLY A 233 -23.33 -23.71 2.81
CA GLY A 233 -22.95 -25.08 2.58
C GLY A 233 -24.18 -26.00 2.52
N GLY A 234 -23.96 -27.20 1.94
CA GLY A 234 -24.97 -28.24 1.81
C GLY A 234 -25.66 -28.24 0.45
N GLY A 235 -26.67 -29.12 0.34
CA GLY A 235 -27.44 -29.38 -0.86
C GLY A 235 -26.84 -30.46 -1.77
N GLU A 236 -27.58 -30.88 -2.81
CA GLU A 236 -27.15 -31.82 -3.80
C GLU A 236 -26.67 -31.12 -5.08
N GLY A 237 -25.52 -31.54 -5.59
CA GLY A 237 -24.94 -31.00 -6.82
C GLY A 237 -24.64 -29.53 -6.80
N LYS A 238 -25.06 -28.79 -7.83
CA LYS A 238 -24.85 -27.32 -7.93
C LYS A 238 -26.02 -26.56 -7.30
N THR A 239 -26.03 -26.46 -5.98
CA THR A 239 -27.03 -25.68 -5.26
C THR A 239 -26.72 -24.18 -5.27
N SER A 240 -27.74 -23.36 -5.14
CA SER A 240 -27.61 -21.91 -4.88
C SER A 240 -27.25 -21.65 -3.41
N GLY A 241 -26.91 -20.39 -3.07
CA GLY A 241 -26.58 -20.03 -1.69
C GLY A 241 -27.77 -20.10 -0.70
N GLY A 242 -29.01 -20.22 -1.18
CA GLY A 242 -30.25 -20.37 -0.40
C GLY A 242 -30.63 -19.18 0.49
N ARG A 243 -29.79 -18.14 0.57
CA ARG A 243 -29.96 -16.97 1.45
C ARG A 243 -29.14 -15.78 0.95
N HIS A 244 -29.31 -14.62 1.59
CA HIS A 244 -28.45 -13.47 1.30
C HIS A 244 -26.98 -13.79 1.49
N PRO A 245 -26.06 -13.26 0.64
CA PRO A 245 -24.63 -13.53 0.74
C PRO A 245 -24.07 -13.14 2.11
N VAL A 246 -23.50 -14.13 2.79
CA VAL A 246 -22.87 -13.94 4.11
C VAL A 246 -21.45 -14.49 4.14
N SER A 247 -20.65 -14.06 5.11
CA SER A 247 -19.34 -14.59 5.42
C SER A 247 -19.46 -15.95 6.13
N PRO A 248 -18.35 -16.71 6.31
CA PRO A 248 -18.36 -17.94 7.12
C PRO A 248 -18.88 -17.75 8.56
N TRP A 249 -18.82 -16.54 9.07
CA TRP A 249 -19.30 -16.17 10.41
C TRP A 249 -20.70 -15.55 10.39
N GLY A 250 -21.44 -15.67 9.29
CA GLY A 250 -22.81 -15.18 9.17
C GLY A 250 -22.98 -13.68 8.92
N MET A 251 -21.88 -12.91 8.81
CA MET A 251 -21.99 -11.46 8.54
C MET A 251 -22.39 -11.19 7.08
N PRO A 252 -23.37 -10.30 6.82
CA PRO A 252 -23.71 -9.89 5.46
C PRO A 252 -22.49 -9.34 4.72
N THR A 253 -22.25 -9.81 3.48
CA THR A 253 -21.10 -9.40 2.66
C THR A 253 -21.41 -8.23 1.73
N LYS A 254 -22.69 -7.90 1.53
CA LYS A 254 -23.16 -6.76 0.73
C LYS A 254 -23.91 -5.75 1.59
N GLY A 255 -23.58 -4.47 1.44
CA GLY A 255 -24.28 -3.35 2.08
C GLY A 255 -24.02 -3.14 3.58
N PHE A 256 -23.50 -4.12 4.29
CA PHE A 256 -23.24 -4.02 5.72
C PHE A 256 -22.08 -3.06 6.03
N LYS A 257 -22.31 -2.11 6.94
CA LYS A 257 -21.28 -1.16 7.39
C LYS A 257 -20.36 -1.84 8.41
N THR A 258 -19.15 -2.22 8.00
CA THR A 258 -18.19 -2.95 8.85
C THR A 258 -17.37 -2.06 9.78
N ARG A 259 -17.31 -0.73 9.54
CA ARG A 259 -16.56 0.18 10.39
C ARG A 259 -17.26 0.35 11.76
N LYS A 260 -16.55 -0.02 12.84
CA LYS A 260 -17.03 0.08 14.23
C LYS A 260 -16.25 1.12 15.07
N ASN A 261 -15.21 1.76 14.49
CA ASN A 261 -14.37 2.69 15.24
C ASN A 261 -15.05 4.07 15.36
N LYS A 262 -15.79 4.27 16.44
CA LYS A 262 -16.47 5.55 16.75
C LYS A 262 -15.50 6.68 17.09
N ARG A 263 -14.33 6.37 17.70
CA ARG A 263 -13.36 7.37 18.18
C ARG A 263 -12.84 8.32 17.08
N THR A 264 -12.74 7.85 15.85
CA THR A 264 -12.23 8.64 14.72
C THR A 264 -13.31 9.00 13.69
N ASP A 265 -14.58 8.77 14.00
CA ASP A 265 -15.68 9.13 13.09
C ASP A 265 -15.82 10.65 12.95
N GLY A 266 -15.62 11.42 14.02
CA GLY A 266 -15.63 12.89 13.99
C GLY A 266 -14.55 13.52 13.09
N LEU A 267 -13.51 12.75 12.73
CA LEU A 267 -12.48 13.18 11.77
C LEU A 267 -12.88 12.94 10.31
N ILE A 268 -13.99 12.24 10.04
CA ILE A 268 -14.48 11.99 8.68
C ILE A 268 -15.57 13.01 8.39
N VAL A 269 -15.23 14.04 7.58
CA VAL A 269 -16.15 15.10 7.18
C VAL A 269 -17.19 14.58 6.19
N ARG A 270 -16.73 13.83 5.19
CA ARG A 270 -17.59 13.21 4.19
C ARG A 270 -17.13 11.79 3.89
N ARG A 271 -18.04 10.83 4.00
CA ARG A 271 -17.76 9.44 3.61
C ARG A 271 -17.74 9.31 2.08
N ARG A 272 -17.11 8.24 1.58
CA ARG A 272 -17.19 7.90 0.14
C ARG A 272 -18.66 7.76 -0.26
N GLY A 273 -19.02 8.30 -1.43
CA GLY A 273 -20.36 8.15 -1.99
C GLY A 273 -20.71 6.66 -2.25
N LYS A 274 -21.98 6.37 -2.36
CA LYS A 274 -22.43 5.08 -2.92
C LYS A 274 -21.96 5.03 -4.38
N ARG A 275 -21.39 3.91 -4.80
CA ARG A 275 -21.15 3.60 -6.22
C ARG A 275 -22.44 3.17 -6.86
#